data_14e55a7964ed600bcf7c1b49e37fc018
#
_entry.id   14e55a7964ed600bcf7c1b49e37fc018
#
_cell.length_a   1.000
_cell.length_b   1.000
_cell.length_c   1.000
_cell.angle_alpha   90.00
_cell.angle_beta   90.00
_cell.angle_gamma   90.00
#
_symmetry.space_group_name_H-M   'P 1'
#
loop_
_entity.id
_entity.type
_entity.pdbx_description
1 polymer ?
#
loop_
_entity_poly.entity_id
_entity_poly.type
_entity_poly.pdbx_seq_one_letter_code
_entity_poly.pdbx_strand_id
1 'polypeptide(L)'
;VVGSLKSQGDMPGGIVALSAGGTIKWQYEISESVSSTPVIDKDGHILFGTERGNFYILDANGTDAIAVLDVAGAIANSESAYASEWAATQGKFWSSPVVDADGTIYVAITNTQDESKSLLVALSSKYVKGLPTTGWPMRAKDAQHTATVK
;
A
#
# COMPACT_ATOMS: atom_id res chain seq x y z
N VAL A 1 -4.10 3.06 -15.41
CA VAL A 1 -3.46 3.84 -14.34
C VAL A 1 -4.26 3.67 -13.06
N VAL A 2 -3.58 3.49 -11.94
CA VAL A 2 -4.20 3.41 -10.62
C VAL A 2 -3.69 4.58 -9.77
N GLY A 3 -4.58 5.23 -9.07
CA GLY A 3 -4.26 6.36 -8.18
C GLY A 3 -4.89 6.19 -6.80
N SER A 4 -4.35 6.89 -5.82
CA SER A 4 -4.88 6.94 -4.46
C SER A 4 -5.91 8.05 -4.30
N LEU A 5 -6.89 7.85 -3.43
CA LEU A 5 -7.88 8.82 -3.01
C LEU A 5 -7.70 9.14 -1.53
N LYS A 6 -7.72 10.43 -1.22
CA LYS A 6 -7.67 10.90 0.17
C LYS A 6 -9.09 11.17 0.66
N SER A 7 -9.43 10.67 1.85
CA SER A 7 -10.69 10.99 2.51
C SER A 7 -10.73 12.47 2.90
N GLN A 8 -11.83 13.16 2.60
CA GLN A 8 -12.01 14.56 2.95
C GLN A 8 -13.49 14.87 3.19
N GLY A 9 -13.82 15.24 4.42
CA GLY A 9 -15.21 15.42 4.83
C GLY A 9 -15.99 14.12 4.70
N ASP A 10 -17.10 14.15 4.00
CA ASP A 10 -17.93 12.96 3.72
C ASP A 10 -17.45 12.13 2.52
N MET A 11 -16.36 12.54 1.85
CA MET A 11 -15.81 11.78 0.72
C MET A 11 -14.90 10.66 1.22
N PRO A 12 -15.14 9.40 0.78
CA PRO A 12 -14.30 8.28 1.16
C PRO A 12 -12.89 8.42 0.54
N GLY A 13 -11.92 7.79 1.20
CA GLY A 13 -10.63 7.52 0.60
C GLY A 13 -10.65 6.24 -0.23
N GLY A 14 -9.52 5.80 -0.71
CA GLY A 14 -9.38 4.54 -1.43
C GLY A 14 -8.50 4.58 -2.66
N ILE A 15 -8.85 3.77 -3.65
CA ILE A 15 -8.10 3.61 -4.89
C ILE A 15 -9.05 3.81 -6.08
N VAL A 16 -8.56 4.49 -7.11
CA VAL A 16 -9.26 4.69 -8.38
C VAL A 16 -8.43 4.18 -9.54
N ALA A 17 -9.03 3.44 -10.43
CA ALA A 17 -8.41 3.04 -11.68
C ALA A 17 -8.96 3.86 -12.86
N LEU A 18 -8.07 4.38 -13.68
CA LEU A 18 -8.39 5.17 -14.86
C LEU A 18 -7.96 4.44 -16.14
N SER A 19 -8.74 4.62 -17.20
CA SER A 19 -8.34 4.26 -18.57
C SER A 19 -7.21 5.17 -19.06
N ALA A 20 -6.62 4.85 -20.20
CA ALA A 20 -5.64 5.73 -20.86
C ALA A 20 -6.26 7.08 -21.27
N GLY A 21 -7.56 7.13 -21.51
CA GLY A 21 -8.31 8.36 -21.83
C GLY A 21 -8.79 9.14 -20.60
N GLY A 22 -8.42 8.73 -19.38
CA GLY A 22 -8.76 9.45 -18.14
C GLY A 22 -10.15 9.13 -17.57
N THR A 23 -10.90 8.20 -18.16
CA THR A 23 -12.20 7.78 -17.60
C THR A 23 -12.01 6.78 -16.45
N ILE A 24 -12.83 6.91 -15.40
CA ILE A 24 -12.84 5.96 -14.29
C ILE A 24 -13.29 4.59 -14.80
N LYS A 25 -12.47 3.58 -14.56
CA LYS A 25 -12.78 2.17 -14.83
C LYS A 25 -13.49 1.52 -13.65
N TRP A 26 -12.96 1.76 -12.45
CA TRP A 26 -13.51 1.34 -11.19
C TRP A 26 -12.93 2.18 -10.04
N GLN A 27 -13.58 2.13 -8.90
CA GLN A 27 -13.18 2.79 -7.67
C GLN A 27 -13.45 1.83 -6.51
N TYR A 28 -12.46 1.70 -5.62
CA TYR A 28 -12.57 0.95 -4.38
C TYR A 28 -12.50 1.93 -3.22
N GLU A 29 -13.63 2.10 -2.54
CA GLU A 29 -13.80 3.08 -1.46
C GLU A 29 -13.58 2.46 -0.10
N ILE A 30 -12.89 3.19 0.77
CA ILE A 30 -12.69 2.85 2.18
C ILE A 30 -12.85 4.11 3.03
N SER A 31 -13.11 3.92 4.33
CA SER A 31 -13.24 5.04 5.28
C SER A 31 -11.90 5.69 5.66
N GLU A 32 -10.80 5.31 5.01
CA GLU A 32 -9.45 5.72 5.34
C GLU A 32 -8.80 6.48 4.17
N SER A 33 -7.93 7.45 4.51
CA SER A 33 -7.13 8.12 3.50
C SER A 33 -6.00 7.22 2.99
N VAL A 34 -5.75 7.27 1.69
CA VAL A 34 -4.59 6.67 1.05
C VAL A 34 -3.71 7.80 0.51
N SER A 35 -2.51 7.95 1.07
CA SER A 35 -1.54 8.97 0.66
C SER A 35 -0.35 8.39 -0.10
N SER A 36 -0.13 7.08 0.01
CA SER A 36 0.93 6.37 -0.72
C SER A 36 0.52 6.09 -2.18
N THR A 37 1.50 5.96 -3.06
CA THR A 37 1.25 5.46 -4.42
C THR A 37 1.07 3.95 -4.37
N PRO A 38 -0.03 3.39 -4.93
CA PRO A 38 -0.23 1.95 -4.97
C PRO A 38 0.80 1.26 -5.88
N VAL A 39 1.08 0.00 -5.58
CA VAL A 39 1.91 -0.91 -6.37
C VAL A 39 1.03 -1.97 -6.99
N ILE A 40 1.37 -2.39 -8.22
CA ILE A 40 0.69 -3.46 -8.92
C ILE A 40 1.66 -4.62 -9.08
N ASP A 41 1.30 -5.82 -8.60
CA ASP A 41 2.10 -7.02 -8.79
C ASP A 41 1.91 -7.62 -10.19
N LYS A 42 2.64 -8.70 -10.52
CA LYS A 42 2.57 -9.33 -11.84
C LYS A 42 1.24 -10.01 -12.15
N ASP A 43 0.47 -10.36 -11.13
CA ASP A 43 -0.87 -10.96 -11.27
C ASP A 43 -1.97 -9.88 -11.33
N GLY A 44 -1.59 -8.60 -11.20
CA GLY A 44 -2.46 -7.44 -11.27
C GLY A 44 -3.04 -7.00 -9.92
N HIS A 45 -2.67 -7.65 -8.82
CA HIS A 45 -3.11 -7.23 -7.49
C HIS A 45 -2.60 -5.83 -7.16
N ILE A 46 -3.42 -5.05 -6.46
CA ILE A 46 -3.12 -3.67 -6.10
C ILE A 46 -2.82 -3.58 -4.61
N LEU A 47 -1.62 -3.10 -4.28
CA LEU A 47 -1.08 -3.05 -2.94
C LEU A 47 -0.93 -1.60 -2.47
N PHE A 48 -1.48 -1.27 -1.31
CA PHE A 48 -1.34 0.08 -0.74
C PHE A 48 -1.50 0.08 0.78
N GLY A 49 -0.91 1.09 1.42
CA GLY A 49 -1.10 1.37 2.84
C GLY A 49 -1.98 2.59 3.06
N THR A 50 -2.64 2.64 4.21
CA THR A 50 -3.53 3.73 4.60
C THR A 50 -2.94 4.60 5.70
N GLU A 51 -3.56 5.76 5.96
CA GLU A 51 -3.20 6.64 7.06
C GLU A 51 -3.65 6.13 8.44
N ARG A 52 -4.21 4.91 8.52
CA ARG A 52 -4.57 4.23 9.79
C ARG A 52 -3.77 2.96 10.06
N GLY A 53 -2.69 2.74 9.30
CA GLY A 53 -1.80 1.60 9.51
C GLY A 53 -2.29 0.27 8.94
N ASN A 54 -3.37 0.28 8.16
CA ASN A 54 -3.85 -0.89 7.44
C ASN A 54 -3.15 -1.01 6.08
N PHE A 55 -2.74 -2.23 5.75
CA PHE A 55 -2.18 -2.56 4.44
C PHE A 55 -3.15 -3.46 3.68
N TYR A 56 -3.51 -3.04 2.49
CA TYR A 56 -4.49 -3.69 1.63
C TYR A 56 -3.83 -4.36 0.43
N ILE A 57 -4.36 -5.51 0.05
CA ILE A 57 -4.13 -6.16 -1.22
C ILE A 57 -5.49 -6.36 -1.87
N LEU A 58 -5.76 -5.67 -2.99
CA LEU A 58 -6.98 -5.86 -3.78
C LEU A 58 -6.75 -6.85 -4.90
N ASP A 59 -7.84 -7.45 -5.37
CA ASP A 59 -7.86 -8.20 -6.61
C ASP A 59 -7.56 -7.30 -7.83
N ALA A 60 -7.21 -7.91 -8.95
CA ALA A 60 -6.85 -7.18 -10.17
C ALA A 60 -7.99 -6.33 -10.78
N ASN A 61 -9.23 -6.62 -10.41
CA ASN A 61 -10.42 -5.89 -10.86
C ASN A 61 -10.77 -4.73 -9.92
N GLY A 62 -10.14 -4.65 -8.75
CA GLY A 62 -10.43 -3.63 -7.74
C GLY A 62 -11.81 -3.79 -7.09
N THR A 63 -12.34 -5.01 -7.06
CA THR A 63 -13.67 -5.29 -6.51
C THR A 63 -13.62 -5.75 -5.07
N ASP A 64 -12.57 -6.49 -4.70
CA ASP A 64 -12.46 -7.11 -3.39
C ASP A 64 -11.06 -6.92 -2.77
N ALA A 65 -11.03 -6.70 -1.46
CA ALA A 65 -9.81 -6.82 -0.68
C ALA A 65 -9.56 -8.30 -0.38
N ILE A 66 -8.57 -8.89 -1.05
CA ILE A 66 -8.17 -10.30 -0.83
C ILE A 66 -7.33 -10.48 0.44
N ALA A 67 -6.75 -9.39 0.95
CA ALA A 67 -6.13 -9.34 2.26
C ALA A 67 -6.14 -7.90 2.81
N VAL A 68 -6.34 -7.79 4.12
CA VAL A 68 -6.16 -6.56 4.90
C VAL A 68 -5.37 -6.92 6.15
N LEU A 69 -4.27 -6.21 6.40
CA LEU A 69 -3.42 -6.41 7.57
C LEU A 69 -3.34 -5.10 8.38
N ASP A 70 -3.73 -5.14 9.65
CA ASP A 70 -3.38 -4.11 10.63
C ASP A 70 -1.90 -4.26 11.00
N VAL A 71 -1.04 -3.51 10.33
CA VAL A 71 0.42 -3.59 10.53
C VAL A 71 0.83 -2.98 11.86
N ALA A 72 0.19 -1.89 12.28
CA ALA A 72 0.45 -1.28 13.58
C ALA A 72 0.10 -2.23 14.73
N GLY A 73 -1.08 -2.85 14.66
CA GLY A 73 -1.50 -3.86 15.62
C GLY A 73 -0.61 -5.11 15.61
N ALA A 74 -0.15 -5.55 14.44
CA ALA A 74 0.78 -6.66 14.32
C ALA A 74 2.14 -6.36 14.99
N ILE A 75 2.66 -5.13 14.84
CA ILE A 75 3.87 -4.69 15.53
C ILE A 75 3.65 -4.65 17.03
N ALA A 76 2.56 -4.03 17.49
CA ALA A 76 2.21 -3.91 18.91
C ALA A 76 2.08 -5.26 19.63
N ASN A 77 1.60 -6.29 18.93
CA ASN A 77 1.42 -7.64 19.44
C ASN A 77 2.59 -8.58 19.16
N SER A 78 3.69 -8.07 18.58
CA SER A 78 4.88 -8.87 18.28
C SER A 78 5.80 -8.99 19.52
N GLU A 79 6.75 -9.91 19.47
CA GLU A 79 7.85 -10.01 20.45
C GLU A 79 8.99 -9.00 20.14
N SER A 80 8.78 -8.07 19.25
CA SER A 80 9.74 -7.04 18.86
C SER A 80 10.05 -6.11 20.03
N ALA A 81 11.30 -5.65 20.13
CA ALA A 81 11.70 -4.62 21.10
C ALA A 81 10.91 -3.30 20.91
N TYR A 82 10.29 -3.10 19.75
CA TYR A 82 9.49 -1.93 19.42
C TYR A 82 8.00 -2.07 19.76
N ALA A 83 7.54 -3.26 20.14
CA ALA A 83 6.11 -3.53 20.37
C ALA A 83 5.46 -2.55 21.35
N SER A 84 6.16 -2.22 22.45
CA SER A 84 5.65 -1.30 23.48
C SER A 84 5.48 0.16 23.01
N GLU A 85 6.07 0.51 21.88
CA GLU A 85 6.00 1.85 21.29
C GLU A 85 4.84 2.01 20.29
N TRP A 86 4.15 0.91 20.02
CA TRP A 86 3.07 0.84 19.02
C TRP A 86 1.78 0.35 19.67
N ALA A 87 0.67 0.82 19.16
CA ALA A 87 -0.66 0.30 19.46
C ALA A 87 -1.44 0.17 18.15
N ALA A 88 -2.46 -0.66 18.14
CA ALA A 88 -3.36 -0.79 17.01
C ALA A 88 -3.87 0.59 16.57
N THR A 89 -3.94 0.81 15.26
CA THR A 89 -4.36 2.07 14.64
C THR A 89 -3.42 3.28 14.78
N GLN A 90 -2.25 3.12 15.41
CA GLN A 90 -1.25 4.20 15.54
C GLN A 90 -0.21 4.22 14.43
N GLY A 91 -0.44 3.50 13.35
CA GLY A 91 0.43 3.48 12.18
C GLY A 91 -0.11 4.34 11.05
N LYS A 92 0.81 4.86 10.21
CA LYS A 92 0.48 5.63 9.01
C LYS A 92 1.45 5.32 7.90
N PHE A 93 0.93 4.98 6.73
CA PHE A 93 1.72 4.75 5.53
C PHE A 93 1.78 6.01 4.66
N TRP A 94 2.92 6.69 4.70
CA TRP A 94 3.23 7.82 3.81
C TRP A 94 4.08 7.41 2.63
N SER A 95 4.89 6.37 2.81
CA SER A 95 5.73 5.83 1.77
C SER A 95 4.94 4.86 0.88
N SER A 96 5.32 4.80 -0.37
CA SER A 96 4.80 3.79 -1.29
C SER A 96 5.48 2.44 -1.01
N PRO A 97 4.76 1.32 -1.11
CA PRO A 97 5.35 0.00 -1.01
C PRO A 97 6.38 -0.24 -2.12
N VAL A 98 7.33 -1.11 -1.85
CA VAL A 98 8.22 -1.70 -2.84
C VAL A 98 8.05 -3.21 -2.77
N VAL A 99 7.93 -3.87 -3.91
CA VAL A 99 7.82 -5.33 -3.99
C VAL A 99 9.08 -5.89 -4.64
N ASP A 100 9.65 -6.90 -4.02
CA ASP A 100 10.82 -7.61 -4.53
C ASP A 100 10.41 -8.68 -5.56
N ALA A 101 11.40 -9.26 -6.22
CA ALA A 101 11.21 -10.29 -7.24
C ALA A 101 10.54 -11.57 -6.71
N ASP A 102 10.74 -11.89 -5.44
CA ASP A 102 10.13 -13.04 -4.74
C ASP A 102 8.72 -12.75 -4.18
N GLY A 103 8.25 -11.50 -4.26
CA GLY A 103 6.96 -11.07 -3.74
C GLY A 103 7.00 -10.51 -2.31
N THR A 104 8.17 -10.35 -1.72
CA THR A 104 8.30 -9.65 -0.42
C THR A 104 7.98 -8.17 -0.61
N ILE A 105 7.13 -7.63 0.27
CA ILE A 105 6.67 -6.25 0.25
C ILE A 105 7.42 -5.49 1.33
N TYR A 106 8.11 -4.41 0.98
CA TYR A 106 8.77 -3.51 1.90
C TYR A 106 8.00 -2.19 1.97
N VAL A 107 7.68 -1.74 3.17
CA VAL A 107 6.97 -0.48 3.37
C VAL A 107 7.39 0.17 4.69
N ALA A 108 7.52 1.50 4.70
CA ALA A 108 7.75 2.23 5.93
C ALA A 108 6.43 2.65 6.56
N ILE A 109 6.30 2.36 7.86
CA ILE A 109 5.17 2.80 8.69
C ILE A 109 5.67 3.79 9.75
N THR A 110 4.97 4.90 9.92
CA THR A 110 5.28 5.96 10.89
C THR A 110 4.26 5.92 12.02
N ASN A 111 4.73 6.07 13.26
CA ASN A 111 3.86 6.15 14.43
C ASN A 111 3.14 7.50 14.46
N THR A 112 1.81 7.49 14.60
CA THR A 112 1.00 8.73 14.61
C THR A 112 1.04 9.50 15.94
N GLN A 113 1.49 8.87 17.03
CA GLN A 113 1.67 9.54 18.32
C GLN A 113 3.06 10.15 18.48
N ASP A 114 4.04 9.60 17.76
CA ASP A 114 5.42 10.08 17.74
C ASP A 114 5.98 9.92 16.32
N GLU A 115 5.80 10.92 15.48
CA GLU A 115 6.21 10.89 14.07
C GLU A 115 7.74 10.80 13.86
N SER A 116 8.53 10.95 14.94
CA SER A 116 9.97 10.66 14.88
C SER A 116 10.28 9.16 14.81
N LYS A 117 9.28 8.32 15.10
CA LYS A 117 9.39 6.85 15.09
C LYS A 117 8.80 6.28 13.82
N SER A 118 9.65 5.64 13.05
CA SER A 118 9.27 4.91 11.84
C SER A 118 9.97 3.57 11.77
N LEU A 119 9.30 2.58 11.21
CA LEU A 119 9.85 1.25 10.98
C LEU A 119 9.76 0.90 9.50
N LEU A 120 10.80 0.28 8.97
CA LEU A 120 10.72 -0.44 7.69
C LEU A 120 10.27 -1.86 7.99
N VAL A 121 9.15 -2.25 7.41
CA VAL A 121 8.51 -3.55 7.63
C VAL A 121 8.59 -4.36 6.35
N ALA A 122 8.98 -5.63 6.48
CA ALA A 122 8.89 -6.62 5.40
C ALA A 122 7.64 -7.47 5.63
N LEU A 123 6.74 -7.46 4.66
CA LEU A 123 5.51 -8.24 4.67
C LEU A 123 5.60 -9.34 3.63
N SER A 124 5.13 -10.53 3.96
CA SER A 124 4.98 -11.63 3.02
C SER A 124 3.51 -11.99 2.85
N SER A 125 3.11 -12.30 1.62
CA SER A 125 1.76 -12.74 1.31
C SER A 125 1.78 -13.81 0.24
N LYS A 126 0.97 -14.86 0.46
CA LYS A 126 0.79 -15.92 -0.57
C LYS A 126 0.18 -15.39 -1.89
N TYR A 127 -0.42 -14.22 -1.85
CA TYR A 127 -1.07 -13.60 -3.01
C TYR A 127 -0.11 -12.79 -3.87
N VAL A 128 0.98 -12.24 -3.32
CA VAL A 128 1.91 -11.37 -4.05
C VAL A 128 3.02 -12.17 -4.69
N LYS A 129 3.26 -11.95 -5.98
CA LYS A 129 4.16 -12.75 -6.81
C LYS A 129 5.34 -11.97 -7.44
N GLY A 130 5.66 -10.81 -6.89
CA GLY A 130 6.69 -9.93 -7.43
C GLY A 130 6.14 -8.93 -8.45
N LEU A 131 7.01 -8.13 -9.04
CA LEU A 131 6.61 -7.08 -9.97
C LEU A 131 6.50 -7.60 -11.41
N PRO A 132 5.61 -7.04 -12.23
CA PRO A 132 5.60 -7.29 -13.66
C PRO A 132 6.89 -6.74 -14.31
N THR A 133 7.33 -7.39 -15.38
CA THR A 133 8.52 -6.99 -16.14
C THR A 133 8.24 -5.84 -17.11
N THR A 134 6.98 -5.50 -17.33
CA THR A 134 6.52 -4.46 -18.27
C THR A 134 5.56 -3.50 -17.61
N GLY A 135 5.45 -2.30 -18.16
CA GLY A 135 4.56 -1.26 -17.66
C GLY A 135 5.19 -0.37 -16.58
N TRP A 136 4.36 0.24 -15.77
CA TRP A 136 4.73 1.15 -14.68
C TRP A 136 4.02 0.72 -13.40
N PRO A 137 4.45 -0.37 -12.75
CA PRO A 137 3.69 -1.01 -11.68
C PRO A 137 3.72 -0.27 -10.35
N MET A 138 4.70 0.63 -10.15
CA MET A 138 4.92 1.32 -8.87
C MET A 138 5.47 2.74 -9.11
N ARG A 139 5.60 3.51 -8.02
CA ARG A 139 6.25 4.82 -8.08
C ARG A 139 7.66 4.69 -8.68
N ALA A 140 7.98 5.62 -9.63
CA ALA A 140 9.24 5.61 -10.37
C ALA A 140 9.52 4.29 -11.15
N LYS A 141 8.46 3.54 -11.50
CA LYS A 141 8.41 2.39 -12.41
C LYS A 141 8.88 1.07 -11.81
N ASP A 142 10.01 1.01 -11.21
CA ASP A 142 10.64 -0.21 -10.68
C ASP A 142 11.35 0.06 -9.34
N ALA A 143 11.82 -1.01 -8.69
CA ALA A 143 12.51 -0.93 -7.40
C ALA A 143 13.83 -0.12 -7.47
N GLN A 144 14.41 0.03 -8.64
CA GLN A 144 15.60 0.85 -8.88
C GLN A 144 15.27 2.32 -9.17
N HIS A 145 13.97 2.68 -9.20
CA HIS A 145 13.49 4.04 -9.46
C HIS A 145 14.00 4.62 -10.79
N THR A 146 14.06 3.81 -11.85
CA THR A 146 14.63 4.24 -13.14
C THR A 146 13.78 5.30 -13.84
N ALA A 147 12.47 5.33 -13.60
CA ALA A 147 11.53 6.32 -14.12
C ALA A 147 11.67 6.61 -15.64
N THR A 148 12.23 5.68 -16.40
CA THR A 148 12.43 5.81 -17.84
C THR A 148 11.58 4.83 -18.62
N VAL A 149 10.95 5.31 -19.69
CA VAL A 149 10.30 4.46 -20.70
C VAL A 149 11.34 4.20 -21.80
N LYS A 150 11.61 2.95 -22.07
CA LYS A 150 12.40 2.55 -23.23
C LYS A 150 11.47 2.34 -24.42
#